data_d820ce8d01c9fc7c56b27c2ff961b810
#
_entry.id   d820ce8d01c9fc7c56b27c2ff961b810
#
_cell.length_a   1.000
_cell.length_b   1.000
_cell.length_c   1.000
_cell.angle_alpha   90.00
_cell.angle_beta   90.00
_cell.angle_gamma   90.00
#
_symmetry.space_group_name_H-M   'P 1'
#
loop_
_entity.id
_entity.type
_entity.pdbx_description
1 polymer ?
#
loop_
_entity_poly.entity_id
_entity_poly.type
_entity_poly.pdbx_seq_one_letter_code
_entity_poly.pdbx_strand_id
1 'polypeptide(L)'
;MAGIERERLPRAVAVVVDGPKVLVMKRFLRRETSAQCRICAGSGWTEPGCPGHHYAILPGGHVEAGESYEEAALRELREETTLEAGISRLLWTGAHNGRPASYFLMTDVTGSVMLSGEEAEANSPDNSYELMWVTAASFDALNLRPAEIRVPLAEFLRA
;
A
#
# COMPACT_ATOMS: atom_id res chain seq x y z
N MET A 1 -19.17 14.07 -5.80
CA MET A 1 -19.62 12.79 -6.40
C MET A 1 -18.45 11.89 -6.81
N ALA A 2 -17.46 12.40 -7.52
CA ALA A 2 -16.29 11.59 -7.91
C ALA A 2 -15.49 11.00 -6.74
N GLY A 3 -15.46 11.66 -5.58
CA GLY A 3 -14.74 11.16 -4.40
C GLY A 3 -15.39 9.94 -3.75
N ILE A 4 -16.72 9.87 -3.75
CA ILE A 4 -17.45 8.76 -3.12
C ILE A 4 -17.34 7.48 -3.96
N GLU A 5 -17.29 7.60 -5.30
CA GLU A 5 -17.10 6.46 -6.19
C GLU A 5 -15.69 5.87 -6.04
N ARG A 6 -14.66 6.71 -5.93
CA ARG A 6 -13.28 6.26 -5.72
C ARG A 6 -13.10 5.49 -4.42
N GLU A 7 -13.79 5.90 -3.36
CA GLU A 7 -13.72 5.22 -2.05
C GLU A 7 -14.31 3.81 -2.07
N ARG A 8 -15.11 3.47 -3.08
CA ARG A 8 -15.73 2.16 -3.23
C ARG A 8 -15.01 1.25 -4.23
N LEU A 9 -14.04 1.78 -4.97
CA LEU A 9 -13.32 0.98 -5.96
C LEU A 9 -12.46 -0.09 -5.25
N PRO A 10 -12.43 -1.31 -5.79
CA PRO A 10 -11.56 -2.35 -5.24
C PRO A 10 -10.09 -1.99 -5.43
N ARG A 11 -9.25 -2.52 -4.57
CA ARG A 11 -7.80 -2.36 -4.64
C ARG A 11 -7.17 -3.64 -5.17
N ALA A 12 -6.17 -3.48 -6.02
CA ALA A 12 -5.29 -4.55 -6.45
C ALA A 12 -3.90 -4.27 -5.91
N VAL A 13 -3.32 -5.24 -5.21
CA VAL A 13 -2.10 -5.07 -4.43
C VAL A 13 -1.04 -6.05 -4.90
N ALA A 14 0.18 -5.55 -5.06
CA ALA A 14 1.33 -6.33 -5.49
C ALA A 14 2.13 -6.82 -4.28
N VAL A 15 2.31 -8.13 -4.17
CA VAL A 15 3.20 -8.73 -3.17
C VAL A 15 4.50 -9.11 -3.90
N VAL A 16 5.53 -8.31 -3.65
CA VAL A 16 6.86 -8.49 -4.26
C VAL A 16 7.80 -8.99 -3.19
N VAL A 17 8.31 -10.21 -3.36
CA VAL A 17 9.15 -10.85 -2.35
C VAL A 17 10.55 -11.12 -2.88
N ASP A 18 11.53 -11.06 -1.99
CA ASP A 18 12.92 -11.43 -2.23
C ASP A 18 13.42 -12.17 -0.99
N GLY A 19 13.40 -13.51 -1.06
CA GLY A 19 13.69 -14.33 0.11
C GLY A 19 12.72 -14.06 1.25
N PRO A 20 13.22 -13.73 2.46
CA PRO A 20 12.35 -13.42 3.61
C PRO A 20 11.79 -11.99 3.61
N LYS A 21 12.11 -11.20 2.59
CA LYS A 21 11.74 -9.78 2.53
C LYS A 21 10.60 -9.52 1.56
N VAL A 22 9.79 -8.54 1.90
CA VAL A 22 8.71 -8.03 1.04
C VAL A 22 8.91 -6.53 0.83
N LEU A 23 8.55 -6.05 -0.35
CA LEU A 23 8.61 -4.63 -0.67
C LEU A 23 7.40 -3.92 -0.07
N VAL A 24 7.66 -2.89 0.73
CA VAL A 24 6.62 -2.04 1.32
C VAL A 24 6.89 -0.58 1.00
N MET A 25 5.83 0.21 1.09
CA MET A 25 5.91 1.66 1.02
C MET A 25 5.66 2.21 2.43
N LYS A 26 6.70 2.78 3.03
CA LYS A 26 6.59 3.45 4.32
C LYS A 26 6.00 4.83 4.10
N ARG A 27 5.01 5.18 4.92
CA ARG A 27 4.27 6.41 4.81
C ARG A 27 4.35 7.21 6.10
N PHE A 28 4.44 8.53 5.96
CA PHE A 28 4.13 9.48 7.02
C PHE A 28 3.15 10.50 6.46
N LEU A 29 2.07 10.77 7.19
CA LEU A 29 1.06 11.73 6.80
C LEU A 29 0.73 12.62 7.99
N ARG A 30 0.84 13.93 7.80
CA ARG A 30 0.38 14.94 8.74
C ARG A 30 -0.35 16.04 7.98
N ARG A 31 -1.55 16.36 8.44
CA ARG A 31 -2.31 17.50 7.93
C ARG A 31 -2.18 18.68 8.92
N GLU A 32 -2.54 19.87 8.48
CA GLU A 32 -2.52 21.05 9.34
C GLU A 32 -3.51 20.90 10.50
N THR A 33 -4.71 20.41 10.20
CA THR A 33 -5.75 20.16 11.21
C THR A 33 -6.20 18.70 11.19
N SER A 34 -6.72 18.23 12.33
CA SER A 34 -7.29 16.89 12.44
C SER A 34 -8.53 16.72 11.57
N ALA A 35 -9.30 17.79 11.36
CA ALA A 35 -10.48 17.77 10.49
C ALA A 35 -10.13 17.48 9.02
N GLN A 36 -8.94 17.85 8.59
CA GLN A 36 -8.45 17.58 7.23
C GLN A 36 -7.83 16.18 7.07
N CYS A 37 -7.65 15.48 8.18
CA CYS A 37 -6.94 14.20 8.21
C CYS A 37 -7.92 13.03 8.38
N ARG A 38 -8.08 12.21 7.36
CA ARG A 38 -8.95 11.02 7.42
C ARG A 38 -8.48 9.99 8.45
N ILE A 39 -7.17 9.92 8.72
CA ILE A 39 -6.64 8.99 9.72
C ILE A 39 -7.02 9.46 11.13
N CYS A 40 -6.94 10.76 11.41
CA CYS A 40 -7.42 11.32 12.67
C CYS A 40 -8.91 10.99 12.88
N ALA A 41 -9.72 11.18 11.84
CA ALA A 41 -11.15 10.86 11.91
C ALA A 41 -11.42 9.39 12.23
N GLY A 42 -10.65 8.49 11.63
CA GLY A 42 -10.79 7.05 11.86
C GLY A 42 -10.20 6.56 13.18
N SER A 43 -9.28 7.31 13.80
CA SER A 43 -8.60 6.91 15.05
C SER A 43 -9.28 7.44 16.32
N GLY A 44 -10.31 8.28 16.19
CA GLY A 44 -10.95 8.92 17.34
C GLY A 44 -10.18 10.08 17.94
N TRP A 45 -9.19 10.60 17.23
CA TRP A 45 -8.41 11.76 17.66
C TRP A 45 -9.30 13.01 17.73
N THR A 46 -9.31 13.69 18.88
CA THR A 46 -10.23 14.82 19.14
C THR A 46 -9.55 16.17 19.20
N GLU A 47 -8.22 16.22 19.29
CA GLU A 47 -7.48 17.47 19.31
C GLU A 47 -7.52 18.17 17.95
N PRO A 48 -7.45 19.53 17.89
CA PRO A 48 -7.57 20.26 16.63
C PRO A 48 -6.39 20.08 15.67
N GLY A 49 -5.18 19.83 16.18
CA GLY A 49 -4.00 19.58 15.38
C GLY A 49 -3.85 18.11 15.00
N CYS A 50 -3.30 17.83 13.83
CA CYS A 50 -2.96 16.47 13.44
C CYS A 50 -1.57 16.12 13.98
N PRO A 51 -1.43 14.98 14.73
CA PRO A 51 -0.15 14.61 15.33
C PRO A 51 0.84 14.01 14.33
N GLY A 52 0.35 13.64 13.14
CA GLY A 52 1.12 12.85 12.18
C GLY A 52 0.95 11.35 12.40
N HIS A 53 1.00 10.59 11.31
CA HIS A 53 0.75 9.16 11.34
C HIS A 53 1.80 8.42 10.52
N HIS A 54 2.46 7.45 11.17
CA HIS A 54 3.37 6.51 10.51
C HIS A 54 2.62 5.22 10.22
N TYR A 55 2.76 4.71 9.02
CA TYR A 55 2.25 3.41 8.61
C TYR A 55 3.01 2.92 7.39
N ALA A 56 2.76 1.69 6.99
CA ALA A 56 3.29 1.14 5.75
C ALA A 56 2.17 0.41 5.01
N ILE A 57 2.30 0.33 3.71
CA ILE A 57 1.39 -0.40 2.83
C ILE A 57 2.19 -1.17 1.79
N LEU A 58 1.59 -2.18 1.21
CA LEU A 58 2.14 -2.82 0.02
C LEU A 58 1.80 -1.97 -1.21
N PRO A 59 2.65 -1.99 -2.26
CA PRO A 59 2.34 -1.29 -3.51
C PRO A 59 1.01 -1.75 -4.09
N GLY A 60 0.19 -0.82 -4.53
CA GLY A 60 -1.12 -1.13 -5.09
C GLY A 60 -2.00 0.10 -5.17
N GLY A 61 -3.18 -0.08 -5.69
CA GLY A 61 -4.14 1.01 -5.84
C GLY A 61 -5.46 0.55 -6.43
N HIS A 62 -6.23 1.52 -6.91
CA HIS A 62 -7.57 1.28 -7.42
C HIS A 62 -7.57 0.53 -8.74
N VAL A 63 -8.51 -0.39 -8.89
CA VAL A 63 -8.82 -1.00 -10.18
C VAL A 63 -9.66 -0.01 -10.98
N GLU A 64 -9.18 0.36 -12.16
CA GLU A 64 -9.86 1.31 -13.03
C GLU A 64 -10.88 0.60 -13.93
N ALA A 65 -11.82 1.36 -14.47
CA ALA A 65 -12.84 0.83 -15.37
C ALA A 65 -12.22 0.15 -16.59
N GLY A 66 -12.69 -1.08 -16.89
CA GLY A 66 -12.17 -1.85 -18.03
C GLY A 66 -10.87 -2.59 -17.76
N GLU A 67 -10.29 -2.44 -16.57
CA GLU A 67 -9.03 -3.05 -16.16
C GLU A 67 -9.31 -4.30 -15.33
N SER A 68 -8.56 -5.39 -15.54
CA SER A 68 -8.61 -6.53 -14.62
C SER A 68 -7.86 -6.20 -13.33
N TYR A 69 -8.09 -6.98 -12.28
CA TYR A 69 -7.38 -6.80 -11.02
C TYR A 69 -5.89 -7.06 -11.18
N GLU A 70 -5.51 -8.06 -11.99
CA GLU A 70 -4.11 -8.37 -12.31
C GLU A 70 -3.45 -7.20 -13.05
N GLU A 71 -4.12 -6.64 -14.05
CA GLU A 71 -3.62 -5.47 -14.79
C GLU A 71 -3.43 -4.27 -13.88
N ALA A 72 -4.36 -4.04 -12.97
CA ALA A 72 -4.26 -2.94 -12.00
C ALA A 72 -3.06 -3.12 -11.07
N ALA A 73 -2.83 -4.33 -10.55
CA ALA A 73 -1.70 -4.62 -9.68
C ALA A 73 -0.36 -4.37 -10.40
N LEU A 74 -0.25 -4.81 -11.65
CA LEU A 74 0.95 -4.60 -12.46
C LEU A 74 1.18 -3.13 -12.80
N ARG A 75 0.11 -2.42 -13.15
CA ARG A 75 0.17 -0.99 -13.47
C ARG A 75 0.60 -0.18 -12.25
N GLU A 76 -0.04 -0.40 -11.11
CA GLU A 76 0.29 0.30 -9.86
C GLU A 76 1.73 0.03 -9.43
N LEU A 77 2.18 -1.22 -9.52
CA LEU A 77 3.57 -1.56 -9.20
C LEU A 77 4.55 -0.77 -10.08
N ARG A 78 4.32 -0.73 -11.38
CA ARG A 78 5.17 0.01 -12.31
C ARG A 78 5.14 1.51 -12.05
N GLU A 79 3.96 2.08 -11.84
CA GLU A 79 3.81 3.51 -11.58
C GLU A 79 4.50 3.94 -10.29
N GLU A 80 4.37 3.16 -9.22
CA GLU A 80 4.90 3.52 -7.90
C GLU A 80 6.38 3.19 -7.73
N THR A 81 6.87 2.11 -8.35
CA THR A 81 8.18 1.53 -8.02
C THR A 81 9.14 1.40 -9.21
N THR A 82 8.68 1.63 -10.42
CA THR A 82 9.37 1.38 -11.70
C THR A 82 9.65 -0.09 -12.00
N LEU A 83 9.22 -1.02 -11.17
CA LEU A 83 9.40 -2.45 -11.40
C LEU A 83 8.45 -2.98 -12.46
N GLU A 84 8.95 -3.88 -13.28
CA GLU A 84 8.15 -4.69 -14.21
C GLU A 84 8.07 -6.10 -13.65
N ALA A 85 6.90 -6.72 -13.78
CA ALA A 85 6.68 -8.06 -13.24
C ALA A 85 5.57 -8.79 -14.01
N GLY A 86 5.41 -10.06 -13.72
CA GLY A 86 4.25 -10.85 -14.10
C GLY A 86 3.46 -11.24 -12.85
N ILE A 87 2.25 -11.76 -13.07
CA ILE A 87 1.43 -12.32 -11.99
C ILE A 87 1.75 -13.80 -11.82
N SER A 88 2.11 -14.20 -10.61
CA SER A 88 2.23 -15.62 -10.28
C SER A 88 0.83 -16.19 -9.93
N ARG A 89 0.20 -15.62 -8.89
CA ARG A 89 -1.12 -16.07 -8.45
C ARG A 89 -1.74 -15.08 -7.47
N LEU A 90 -3.05 -15.19 -7.30
CA LEU A 90 -3.77 -14.52 -6.20
C LEU A 90 -3.41 -15.25 -4.90
N LEU A 91 -2.95 -14.51 -3.90
CA LEU A 91 -2.64 -15.06 -2.58
C LEU A 91 -3.87 -15.11 -1.67
N TRP A 92 -4.53 -13.97 -1.52
CA TRP A 92 -5.75 -13.83 -0.72
C TRP A 92 -6.49 -12.57 -1.09
N THR A 93 -7.74 -12.51 -0.62
CA THR A 93 -8.58 -11.32 -0.70
C THR A 93 -8.92 -10.85 0.71
N GLY A 94 -9.22 -9.57 0.85
CA GLY A 94 -9.59 -8.97 2.11
C GLY A 94 -10.23 -7.62 1.90
N ALA A 95 -10.11 -6.75 2.90
CA ALA A 95 -10.61 -5.39 2.84
C ALA A 95 -9.57 -4.41 3.37
N HIS A 96 -9.55 -3.22 2.78
CA HIS A 96 -8.72 -2.12 3.23
C HIS A 96 -9.58 -0.85 3.27
N ASN A 97 -9.79 -0.32 4.47
CA ASN A 97 -10.68 0.83 4.70
C ASN A 97 -12.07 0.62 4.08
N GLY A 98 -12.63 -0.59 4.26
CA GLY A 98 -13.94 -0.96 3.73
C GLY A 98 -13.99 -1.27 2.25
N ARG A 99 -12.86 -1.22 1.53
CA ARG A 99 -12.78 -1.58 0.10
C ARG A 99 -12.30 -3.01 -0.07
N PRO A 100 -12.85 -3.76 -1.03
CA PRO A 100 -12.28 -5.06 -1.38
C PRO A 100 -10.82 -4.90 -1.81
N ALA A 101 -9.97 -5.79 -1.35
CA ALA A 101 -8.55 -5.80 -1.72
C ALA A 101 -8.14 -7.20 -2.15
N SER A 102 -7.46 -7.30 -3.29
CA SER A 102 -6.92 -8.55 -3.81
C SER A 102 -5.39 -8.47 -3.85
N TYR A 103 -4.73 -9.47 -3.32
CA TYR A 103 -3.28 -9.52 -3.14
C TYR A 103 -2.67 -10.55 -4.07
N PHE A 104 -1.83 -10.08 -4.99
CA PHE A 104 -1.22 -10.92 -6.03
C PHE A 104 0.27 -11.08 -5.80
N LEU A 105 0.74 -12.33 -5.82
CA LEU A 105 2.16 -12.61 -5.82
C LEU A 105 2.72 -12.29 -7.20
N MET A 106 3.76 -11.45 -7.21
CA MET A 106 4.48 -11.11 -8.43
C MET A 106 5.55 -12.16 -8.74
N THR A 107 5.86 -12.28 -10.02
CA THR A 107 6.94 -13.15 -10.52
C THR A 107 7.71 -12.41 -11.62
N ASP A 108 8.90 -12.90 -11.94
CA ASP A 108 9.74 -12.34 -13.01
C ASP A 108 9.96 -10.84 -12.85
N VAL A 109 10.22 -10.42 -11.61
CA VAL A 109 10.41 -9.01 -11.27
C VAL A 109 11.74 -8.52 -11.82
N THR A 110 11.70 -7.44 -12.61
CA THR A 110 12.88 -6.82 -13.20
C THR A 110 12.88 -5.32 -12.96
N GLY A 111 14.06 -4.70 -13.07
CA GLY A 111 14.25 -3.29 -12.86
C GLY A 111 14.79 -2.98 -11.47
N SER A 112 14.97 -1.68 -11.21
CA SER A 112 15.44 -1.19 -9.92
C SER A 112 14.29 -0.48 -9.20
N VAL A 113 14.18 -0.70 -7.89
CA VAL A 113 13.17 -0.03 -7.06
C VAL A 113 13.48 1.45 -6.99
N MET A 114 12.53 2.26 -7.45
CA MET A 114 12.65 3.73 -7.38
C MET A 114 11.24 4.31 -7.24
N LEU A 115 11.07 5.17 -6.23
CA LEU A 115 9.80 5.88 -6.05
C LEU A 115 9.51 6.72 -7.29
N SER A 116 8.31 6.59 -7.83
CA SER A 116 7.92 7.27 -9.08
C SER A 116 6.42 7.60 -9.08
N GLY A 117 5.98 8.27 -10.15
CA GLY A 117 4.57 8.61 -10.33
C GLY A 117 4.09 9.72 -9.39
N GLU A 118 2.82 9.67 -9.07
CA GLU A 118 2.16 10.66 -8.20
C GLU A 118 2.79 10.68 -6.80
N GLU A 119 3.24 9.54 -6.30
CA GLU A 119 3.88 9.41 -5.00
C GLU A 119 5.21 10.18 -4.95
N ALA A 120 6.03 10.07 -5.98
CA ALA A 120 7.28 10.82 -6.07
C ALA A 120 7.04 12.33 -6.16
N GLU A 121 6.03 12.73 -6.92
CA GLU A 121 5.65 14.14 -7.07
C GLU A 121 5.07 14.73 -5.78
N ALA A 122 4.28 13.94 -5.05
CA ALA A 122 3.64 14.37 -3.82
C ALA A 122 4.53 14.26 -2.58
N ASN A 123 5.72 13.66 -2.71
CA ASN A 123 6.61 13.39 -1.58
C ASN A 123 7.11 14.68 -0.92
N SER A 124 6.79 14.85 0.36
CA SER A 124 7.14 16.01 1.16
C SER A 124 7.33 15.58 2.63
N PRO A 125 7.88 16.45 3.50
CA PRO A 125 8.04 16.09 4.92
C PRO A 125 6.76 15.70 5.64
N ASP A 126 5.62 16.29 5.27
CA ASP A 126 4.32 16.03 5.89
C ASP A 126 3.48 14.99 5.14
N ASN A 127 3.96 14.51 4.00
CA ASN A 127 3.33 13.47 3.19
C ASN A 127 4.44 12.68 2.49
N SER A 128 5.11 11.82 3.25
CA SER A 128 6.29 11.14 2.75
C SER A 128 6.01 9.71 2.31
N TYR A 129 6.77 9.28 1.31
CA TYR A 129 6.72 7.97 0.69
C TYR A 129 8.13 7.42 0.61
N GLU A 130 8.36 6.21 1.10
CA GLU A 130 9.66 5.56 1.03
C GLU A 130 9.49 4.07 0.76
N LEU A 131 10.09 3.59 -0.33
CA LEU A 131 10.08 2.17 -0.67
C LEU A 131 11.21 1.47 0.09
N MET A 132 10.90 0.32 0.71
CA MET A 132 11.89 -0.44 1.45
C MET A 132 11.55 -1.93 1.47
N TRP A 133 12.60 -2.74 1.54
CA TRP A 133 12.50 -4.19 1.73
C TRP A 133 12.56 -4.50 3.21
N VAL A 134 11.56 -5.23 3.71
CA VAL A 134 11.46 -5.52 5.14
C VAL A 134 11.14 -7.00 5.36
N THR A 135 11.54 -7.51 6.53
CA THR A 135 11.13 -8.83 6.99
C THR A 135 9.87 -8.70 7.86
N ALA A 136 9.23 -9.83 8.14
CA ALA A 136 8.03 -9.88 8.97
C ALA A 136 8.25 -9.29 10.37
N ALA A 137 9.46 -9.33 10.89
CA ALA A 137 9.80 -8.77 12.21
C ALA A 137 9.53 -7.26 12.30
N SER A 138 9.49 -6.55 11.18
CA SER A 138 9.26 -5.10 11.13
C SER A 138 7.79 -4.70 10.95
N PHE A 139 6.88 -5.65 10.71
CA PHE A 139 5.49 -5.33 10.33
C PHE A 139 4.75 -4.52 11.40
N ASP A 140 4.89 -4.90 12.66
CA ASP A 140 4.20 -4.20 13.76
C ASP A 140 4.78 -2.80 13.98
N ALA A 141 6.10 -2.68 14.02
CA ALA A 141 6.77 -1.39 14.22
C ALA A 141 6.49 -0.41 13.08
N LEU A 142 6.39 -0.91 11.86
CA LEU A 142 6.05 -0.10 10.69
C LEU A 142 4.55 0.20 10.58
N ASN A 143 3.73 -0.42 11.42
CA ASN A 143 2.28 -0.32 11.33
C ASN A 143 1.79 -0.69 9.92
N LEU A 144 2.17 -1.87 9.45
CA LEU A 144 1.76 -2.36 8.14
C LEU A 144 0.24 -2.53 8.09
N ARG A 145 -0.38 -1.88 7.14
CA ARG A 145 -1.85 -1.85 6.98
C ARG A 145 -2.30 -2.51 5.69
N PRO A 146 -3.46 -3.14 5.66
CA PRO A 146 -4.34 -3.39 6.83
C PRO A 146 -3.69 -4.39 7.80
N ALA A 147 -3.96 -4.26 9.08
CA ALA A 147 -3.32 -5.10 10.11
C ALA A 147 -3.55 -6.59 9.88
N GLU A 148 -4.67 -6.96 9.29
CA GLU A 148 -5.07 -8.34 9.03
C GLU A 148 -4.14 -9.09 8.09
N ILE A 149 -3.35 -8.40 7.28
CA ILE A 149 -2.42 -9.07 6.37
C ILE A 149 -1.10 -9.46 7.02
N ARG A 150 -0.79 -8.92 8.20
CA ARG A 150 0.52 -9.14 8.85
C ARG A 150 0.79 -10.61 9.13
N VAL A 151 -0.19 -11.34 9.67
CA VAL A 151 -0.04 -12.76 9.98
C VAL A 151 0.07 -13.61 8.71
N PRO A 152 -0.89 -13.58 7.76
CA PRO A 152 -0.76 -14.40 6.55
C PRO A 152 0.48 -14.05 5.72
N LEU A 153 0.86 -12.78 5.64
CA LEU A 153 2.07 -12.39 4.93
C LEU A 153 3.33 -12.92 5.63
N ALA A 154 3.40 -12.82 6.95
CA ALA A 154 4.52 -13.36 7.73
C ALA A 154 4.65 -14.87 7.54
N GLU A 155 3.55 -15.60 7.57
CA GLU A 155 3.53 -17.06 7.33
C GLU A 155 4.00 -17.37 5.92
N PHE A 156 3.55 -16.61 4.94
CA PHE A 156 3.96 -16.77 3.53
C PHE A 156 5.48 -16.58 3.38
N LEU A 157 6.07 -15.57 4.02
CA LEU A 157 7.50 -15.29 3.93
C LEU A 157 8.38 -16.34 4.61
N ARG A 158 7.83 -17.14 5.52
CA ARG A 158 8.54 -18.23 6.19
C ARG A 158 8.49 -19.55 5.43
N ALA A 159 7.57 -19.66 4.50
CA ALA A 159 7.36 -20.90 3.74
C ALA A 159 8.47 -21.19 2.73
#